data_a4b5cd6d16ab5460bc124e270c7c0c44
#
_entry.id   a4b5cd6d16ab5460bc124e270c7c0c44
#
_cell.length_a   1.000
_cell.length_b   1.000
_cell.length_c   1.000
_cell.angle_alpha   90.00
_cell.angle_beta   90.00
_cell.angle_gamma   90.00
#
_symmetry.space_group_name_H-M   'P 1'
#
loop_
_entity.id
_entity.type
_entity.pdbx_description
1 polymer ?
#
loop_
_entity_poly.entity_id
_entity_poly.type
_entity_poly.pdbx_seq_one_letter_code
_entity_poly.pdbx_strand_id
1 'polypeptide(L)'
;DYWWTTRRKMDNFLAEQGFDDIRIVHNDACAVDDRWAVCGTRGWFYDAEQDADRLILAREVGRLRASVNAAKETGLTPICFLHYPPVFGDAQCREILDTLHELDITRLYYGHIHSSGIRRAFNGEYEGITMQLISGDAVGFMPQLIR
;
A
#
# COMPACT_ATOMS: atom_id res chain seq x y z
N ASP A 1 -9.00 6.10 -4.90
CA ASP A 1 -10.23 5.83 -5.65
C ASP A 1 -10.63 6.93 -6.65
N TYR A 2 -9.96 8.08 -6.63
CA TYR A 2 -10.30 9.21 -7.51
C TYR A 2 -9.68 9.13 -8.91
N TRP A 3 -8.63 8.32 -9.10
CA TRP A 3 -7.81 8.35 -10.30
C TRP A 3 -7.93 7.05 -11.08
N TRP A 4 -8.98 6.96 -11.88
CA TRP A 4 -9.25 5.84 -12.79
C TRP A 4 -8.60 6.07 -14.15
N THR A 5 -7.25 6.19 -14.16
CA THR A 5 -6.52 6.41 -15.40
C THR A 5 -5.13 5.78 -15.34
N THR A 6 -4.36 5.91 -16.42
CA THR A 6 -2.99 5.38 -16.45
C THR A 6 -2.04 6.28 -15.67
N ARG A 7 -0.96 5.71 -15.09
CA ARG A 7 0.11 6.44 -14.44
C ARG A 7 0.60 7.61 -15.31
N ARG A 8 0.86 7.38 -16.61
CA ARG A 8 1.33 8.42 -17.53
C ARG A 8 0.38 9.61 -17.63
N LYS A 9 -0.94 9.35 -17.65
CA LYS A 9 -1.92 10.45 -17.70
C LYS A 9 -1.94 11.25 -16.41
N MET A 10 -1.75 10.58 -15.27
CA MET A 10 -1.67 11.24 -13.98
C MET A 10 -0.41 12.11 -13.87
N ASP A 11 0.74 11.58 -14.26
CA ASP A 11 2.00 12.32 -14.26
C ASP A 11 1.92 13.56 -15.17
N ASN A 12 1.35 13.42 -16.38
CA ASN A 12 1.13 14.53 -17.28
C ASN A 12 0.21 15.61 -16.66
N PHE A 13 -0.90 15.18 -16.06
CA PHE A 13 -1.81 16.11 -15.38
C PHE A 13 -1.11 16.87 -14.25
N LEU A 14 -0.35 16.19 -13.40
CA LEU A 14 0.38 16.83 -12.32
C LEU A 14 1.38 17.87 -12.85
N ALA A 15 2.14 17.50 -13.87
CA ALA A 15 3.10 18.41 -14.52
C ALA A 15 2.40 19.63 -15.17
N GLU A 16 1.29 19.41 -15.90
CA GLU A 16 0.50 20.51 -16.52
C GLU A 16 -0.11 21.46 -15.50
N GLN A 17 -0.43 20.96 -14.29
CA GLN A 17 -0.97 21.78 -13.20
C GLN A 17 0.10 22.38 -12.29
N GLY A 18 1.38 22.10 -12.52
CA GLY A 18 2.48 22.60 -11.70
C GLY A 18 2.60 21.96 -10.32
N PHE A 19 2.10 20.72 -10.15
CA PHE A 19 2.23 19.95 -8.92
C PHE A 19 3.52 19.13 -8.91
N ASP A 20 4.66 19.79 -8.90
CA ASP A 20 5.98 19.17 -9.00
C ASP A 20 6.42 18.44 -7.72
N ASP A 21 5.75 18.71 -6.60
CA ASP A 21 5.97 18.13 -5.27
C ASP A 21 5.14 16.86 -5.02
N ILE A 22 4.23 16.51 -5.92
CA ILE A 22 3.42 15.28 -5.81
C ILE A 22 4.08 14.15 -6.57
N ARG A 23 4.39 13.05 -5.87
CA ARG A 23 4.87 11.81 -6.46
C ARG A 23 3.87 10.67 -6.29
N ILE A 24 3.65 9.95 -7.38
CA ILE A 24 2.81 8.76 -7.39
C ILE A 24 3.71 7.53 -7.30
N VAL A 25 3.57 6.75 -6.25
CA VAL A 25 4.21 5.44 -6.14
C VAL A 25 3.41 4.42 -6.95
N HIS A 26 4.06 3.77 -7.92
CA HIS A 26 3.42 2.80 -8.80
C HIS A 26 4.40 1.69 -9.20
N ASN A 27 4.51 0.66 -8.39
CA ASN A 27 5.46 -0.45 -8.52
C ASN A 27 6.94 0.00 -8.43
N ASP A 28 7.17 1.19 -7.96
CA ASP A 28 8.45 1.83 -7.69
C ASP A 28 8.52 2.26 -6.22
N ALA A 29 9.55 2.98 -5.83
CA ALA A 29 9.69 3.54 -4.50
C ALA A 29 10.13 5.00 -4.57
N CYS A 30 9.96 5.71 -3.46
CA CYS A 30 10.40 7.08 -3.32
C CYS A 30 11.10 7.26 -1.96
N ALA A 31 12.34 7.69 -1.96
CA ALA A 31 13.01 8.16 -0.75
C ALA A 31 12.29 9.41 -0.21
N VAL A 32 11.98 9.44 1.08
CA VAL A 32 11.31 10.55 1.76
C VAL A 32 12.32 11.39 2.51
N ASP A 33 13.27 10.75 3.15
CA ASP A 33 14.38 11.37 3.88
C ASP A 33 15.62 10.43 3.83
N ASP A 34 16.58 10.63 4.73
CA ASP A 34 17.80 9.83 4.85
C ASP A 34 17.60 8.47 5.55
N ARG A 35 16.40 8.15 6.01
CA ARG A 35 16.05 6.92 6.72
C ARG A 35 15.01 6.06 6.02
N TRP A 36 14.05 6.67 5.33
CA TRP A 36 12.83 6.02 4.88
C TRP A 36 12.61 6.11 3.38
N ALA A 37 12.22 4.99 2.79
CA ALA A 37 11.68 4.93 1.44
C ALA A 37 10.25 4.41 1.47
N VAL A 38 9.34 5.17 0.85
CA VAL A 38 7.95 4.77 0.66
C VAL A 38 7.86 3.81 -0.52
N CYS A 39 7.18 2.71 -0.31
CA CYS A 39 6.87 1.72 -1.33
C CYS A 39 5.43 1.23 -1.17
N GLY A 40 4.94 0.47 -2.12
CA GLY A 40 3.63 -0.12 -2.03
C GLY A 40 2.93 -0.24 -3.38
N THR A 41 1.72 -0.73 -3.31
CA THR A 41 0.87 -0.97 -4.47
C THR A 41 -0.59 -0.93 -4.05
N ARG A 42 -1.49 -1.28 -4.99
CA ARG A 42 -2.91 -1.37 -4.67
C ARG A 42 -3.23 -2.40 -3.59
N GLY A 43 -2.49 -3.51 -3.53
CA GLY A 43 -2.81 -4.65 -2.68
C GLY A 43 -4.01 -5.44 -3.19
N TRP A 44 -4.44 -6.41 -2.40
CA TRP A 44 -5.61 -7.23 -2.69
C TRP A 44 -6.35 -7.53 -1.39
N PHE A 45 -7.69 -7.54 -1.46
CA PHE A 45 -8.56 -7.52 -0.29
C PHE A 45 -9.07 -8.91 0.12
N TYR A 46 -9.21 -9.84 -0.82
CA TYR A 46 -9.77 -11.17 -0.58
C TYR A 46 -8.89 -12.26 -1.16
N ASP A 47 -9.08 -13.49 -0.66
CA ASP A 47 -8.55 -14.67 -1.32
C ASP A 47 -9.12 -14.78 -2.74
N ALA A 48 -8.27 -15.22 -3.65
CA ALA A 48 -8.65 -15.41 -5.04
C ALA A 48 -9.51 -16.67 -5.18
N GLU A 49 -10.81 -16.52 -5.33
CA GLU A 49 -11.75 -17.64 -5.46
C GLU A 49 -11.81 -18.18 -6.89
N GLN A 50 -11.61 -17.31 -7.89
CA GLN A 50 -11.67 -17.66 -9.31
C GLN A 50 -10.29 -17.61 -9.96
N ASP A 51 -10.10 -18.37 -11.05
CA ASP A 51 -8.82 -18.37 -11.78
C ASP A 51 -8.41 -16.99 -12.30
N ALA A 52 -9.37 -16.17 -12.69
CA ALA A 52 -9.12 -14.78 -13.08
C ALA A 52 -8.55 -13.93 -11.92
N ASP A 53 -9.07 -14.12 -10.71
CA ASP A 53 -8.62 -13.43 -9.50
C ASP A 53 -7.21 -13.86 -9.12
N ARG A 54 -6.89 -15.15 -9.27
CA ARG A 54 -5.55 -15.68 -9.00
C ARG A 54 -4.49 -15.04 -9.91
N LEU A 55 -4.81 -14.82 -11.19
CA LEU A 55 -3.91 -14.14 -12.12
C LEU A 55 -3.70 -12.66 -11.74
N ILE A 56 -4.77 -11.99 -11.29
CA ILE A 56 -4.69 -10.60 -10.83
C ILE A 56 -3.86 -10.52 -9.54
N LEU A 57 -4.12 -11.41 -8.58
CA LEU A 57 -3.38 -11.49 -7.32
C LEU A 57 -1.90 -11.79 -7.56
N ALA A 58 -1.57 -12.74 -8.43
CA ALA A 58 -0.17 -13.05 -8.76
C ALA A 58 0.57 -11.84 -9.37
N ARG A 59 -0.11 -11.04 -10.20
CA ARG A 59 0.44 -9.78 -10.72
C ARG A 59 0.62 -8.74 -9.61
N GLU A 60 -0.30 -8.66 -8.68
CA GLU A 60 -0.26 -7.73 -7.56
C GLU A 60 0.89 -8.07 -6.60
N VAL A 61 1.10 -9.35 -6.30
CA VAL A 61 2.28 -9.86 -5.57
C VAL A 61 3.58 -9.46 -6.29
N GLY A 62 3.64 -9.65 -7.61
CA GLY A 62 4.80 -9.24 -8.41
C GLY A 62 5.09 -7.73 -8.34
N ARG A 63 4.05 -6.91 -8.35
CA ARG A 63 4.15 -5.45 -8.21
C ARG A 63 4.61 -5.02 -6.83
N LEU A 64 4.08 -5.68 -5.78
CA LEU A 64 4.51 -5.44 -4.40
C LEU A 64 5.99 -5.75 -4.23
N ARG A 65 6.45 -6.90 -4.76
CA ARG A 65 7.87 -7.28 -4.74
C ARG A 65 8.74 -6.24 -5.46
N ALA A 66 8.33 -5.79 -6.64
CA ALA A 66 9.07 -4.78 -7.40
C ALA A 66 9.20 -3.47 -6.61
N SER A 67 8.10 -2.99 -6.01
CA SER A 67 8.08 -1.74 -5.25
C SER A 67 8.94 -1.82 -3.98
N VAL A 68 8.82 -2.90 -3.21
CA VAL A 68 9.62 -3.08 -1.98
C VAL A 68 11.11 -3.25 -2.30
N ASN A 69 11.44 -4.02 -3.35
CA ASN A 69 12.84 -4.17 -3.77
C ASN A 69 13.43 -2.84 -4.22
N ALA A 70 12.69 -2.03 -4.98
CA ALA A 70 13.12 -0.68 -5.34
C ALA A 70 13.39 0.20 -4.11
N ALA A 71 12.59 0.07 -3.04
CA ALA A 71 12.86 0.75 -1.78
C ALA A 71 14.14 0.24 -1.11
N LYS A 72 14.32 -1.08 -1.04
CA LYS A 72 15.54 -1.70 -0.48
C LYS A 72 16.81 -1.33 -1.25
N GLU A 73 16.73 -1.18 -2.56
CA GLU A 73 17.86 -0.75 -3.41
C GLU A 73 18.35 0.66 -3.08
N THR A 74 17.53 1.50 -2.46
CA THR A 74 17.97 2.83 -1.97
C THR A 74 18.88 2.74 -0.75
N GLY A 75 18.96 1.58 -0.08
CA GLY A 75 19.63 1.41 1.21
C GLY A 75 18.86 1.95 2.41
N LEU A 76 17.65 2.48 2.19
CA LEU A 76 16.79 3.03 3.23
C LEU A 76 15.81 1.97 3.77
N THR A 77 15.17 2.27 4.91
CA THR A 77 14.18 1.39 5.49
C THR A 77 12.84 1.53 4.74
N PRO A 78 12.29 0.43 4.18
CA PRO A 78 11.01 0.48 3.50
C PRO A 78 9.86 0.75 4.47
N ILE A 79 8.93 1.64 4.09
CA ILE A 79 7.60 1.78 4.69
C ILE A 79 6.59 1.46 3.61
N CYS A 80 5.78 0.42 3.84
CA CYS A 80 4.84 -0.07 2.85
C CYS A 80 3.46 0.58 2.99
N PHE A 81 2.89 0.96 1.85
CA PHE A 81 1.52 1.47 1.75
C PHE A 81 0.73 0.62 0.77
N LEU A 82 -0.44 0.14 1.19
CA LEU A 82 -1.38 -0.56 0.33
C LEU A 82 -2.70 0.21 0.29
N HIS A 83 -3.39 0.16 -0.86
CA HIS A 83 -4.76 0.66 -0.89
C HIS A 83 -5.70 -0.32 -0.20
N TYR A 84 -5.67 -1.60 -0.58
CA TYR A 84 -6.46 -2.65 0.07
C TYR A 84 -5.71 -3.27 1.25
N PRO A 85 -6.36 -3.45 2.41
CA PRO A 85 -5.77 -4.15 3.54
C PRO A 85 -5.60 -5.64 3.24
N PRO A 86 -4.50 -6.26 3.67
CA PRO A 86 -4.37 -7.72 3.60
C PRO A 86 -5.16 -8.46 4.69
N VAL A 87 -5.64 -7.74 5.71
CA VAL A 87 -6.47 -8.28 6.80
C VAL A 87 -7.67 -7.37 7.02
N PHE A 88 -8.88 -7.93 7.02
CA PHE A 88 -10.10 -7.19 7.32
C PHE A 88 -11.16 -8.10 7.96
N GLY A 89 -11.56 -7.79 9.19
CA GLY A 89 -12.42 -8.68 9.97
C GLY A 89 -11.80 -10.06 10.10
N ASP A 90 -12.49 -11.08 9.62
CA ASP A 90 -12.01 -12.47 9.64
C ASP A 90 -11.33 -12.88 8.32
N ALA A 91 -11.33 -12.01 7.32
CA ALA A 91 -10.74 -12.27 6.02
C ALA A 91 -9.27 -11.83 5.96
N GLN A 92 -8.46 -12.59 5.24
CA GLN A 92 -7.04 -12.29 5.02
C GLN A 92 -6.64 -12.70 3.60
N CYS A 93 -5.73 -11.94 3.01
CA CYS A 93 -5.06 -12.28 1.76
C CYS A 93 -3.68 -12.84 2.06
N ARG A 94 -3.59 -14.17 2.07
CA ARG A 94 -2.39 -14.89 2.51
C ARG A 94 -1.19 -14.59 1.62
N GLU A 95 -1.39 -14.52 0.31
CA GLU A 95 -0.33 -14.26 -0.67
C GLU A 95 0.32 -12.88 -0.47
N ILE A 96 -0.47 -11.87 -0.10
CA ILE A 96 0.09 -10.54 0.22
C ILE A 96 0.83 -10.58 1.56
N LEU A 97 0.27 -11.22 2.59
CA LEU A 97 0.92 -11.35 3.90
C LEU A 97 2.25 -12.09 3.81
N ASP A 98 2.26 -13.25 3.14
CA ASP A 98 3.49 -14.04 2.94
C ASP A 98 4.55 -13.24 2.17
N THR A 99 4.12 -12.46 1.17
CA THR A 99 5.03 -11.58 0.43
C THR A 99 5.62 -10.48 1.31
N LEU A 100 4.82 -9.87 2.18
CA LEU A 100 5.30 -8.86 3.13
C LEU A 100 6.32 -9.46 4.10
N HIS A 101 6.07 -10.68 4.61
CA HIS A 101 7.02 -11.41 5.47
C HIS A 101 8.32 -11.75 4.75
N GLU A 102 8.24 -12.33 3.55
CA GLU A 102 9.43 -12.66 2.74
C GLU A 102 10.29 -11.42 2.42
N LEU A 103 9.67 -10.26 2.36
CA LEU A 103 10.33 -8.99 2.12
C LEU A 103 10.68 -8.21 3.40
N ASP A 104 10.59 -8.83 4.58
CA ASP A 104 10.89 -8.24 5.89
C ASP A 104 10.16 -6.92 6.15
N ILE A 105 8.95 -6.78 5.66
CA ILE A 105 8.13 -5.60 5.93
C ILE A 105 7.52 -5.72 7.32
N THR A 106 7.85 -4.79 8.19
CA THR A 106 7.33 -4.75 9.58
C THR A 106 6.33 -3.63 9.81
N ARG A 107 6.16 -2.72 8.85
CA ARG A 107 5.23 -1.58 8.94
C ARG A 107 4.42 -1.46 7.66
N LEU A 108 3.10 -1.48 7.81
CA LEU A 108 2.13 -1.39 6.74
C LEU A 108 1.07 -0.35 7.07
N TYR A 109 0.88 0.60 6.18
CA TYR A 109 -0.24 1.53 6.21
C TYR A 109 -1.19 1.21 5.07
N TYR A 110 -2.50 1.33 5.30
CA TYR A 110 -3.47 1.01 4.26
C TYR A 110 -4.69 1.93 4.30
N GLY A 111 -5.41 2.00 3.19
CA GLY A 111 -6.59 2.82 3.00
C GLY A 111 -7.85 2.00 2.72
N HIS A 112 -8.65 2.45 1.76
CA HIS A 112 -9.86 1.82 1.24
C HIS A 112 -11.05 1.73 2.20
N ILE A 113 -10.82 1.44 3.45
CA ILE A 113 -11.89 1.20 4.43
C ILE A 113 -12.41 2.53 4.97
N HIS A 114 -13.70 2.76 4.78
CA HIS A 114 -14.40 3.98 5.18
C HIS A 114 -15.67 3.70 5.99
N SER A 115 -16.18 4.72 6.64
CA SER A 115 -17.51 4.75 7.29
C SER A 115 -17.71 3.60 8.29
N SER A 116 -18.75 2.79 8.13
CA SER A 116 -19.06 1.67 9.05
C SER A 116 -18.01 0.55 9.01
N GLY A 117 -17.24 0.44 7.90
CA GLY A 117 -16.17 -0.54 7.74
C GLY A 117 -15.00 -0.32 8.70
N ILE A 118 -14.76 0.93 9.13
CA ILE A 118 -13.65 1.28 10.04
C ILE A 118 -13.68 0.44 11.33
N ARG A 119 -14.86 0.08 11.83
CA ARG A 119 -15.00 -0.74 13.04
C ARG A 119 -14.48 -2.17 12.89
N ARG A 120 -14.33 -2.66 11.65
CA ARG A 120 -13.80 -3.99 11.33
C ARG A 120 -12.37 -3.94 10.80
N ALA A 121 -11.84 -2.75 10.58
CA ALA A 121 -10.49 -2.55 10.11
C ALA A 121 -9.48 -3.00 11.18
N PHE A 122 -8.45 -3.69 10.76
CA PHE A 122 -7.41 -4.15 11.67
C PHE A 122 -6.40 -3.04 11.91
N ASN A 123 -6.18 -2.71 13.18
CA ASN A 123 -5.13 -1.80 13.62
C ASN A 123 -4.34 -2.48 14.74
N GLY A 124 -3.04 -2.62 14.58
CA GLY A 124 -2.18 -3.29 15.56
C GLY A 124 -1.14 -4.18 14.90
N GLU A 125 -0.61 -5.13 15.67
CA GLU A 125 0.37 -6.10 15.18
C GLU A 125 -0.34 -7.39 14.72
N TYR A 126 -0.02 -7.82 13.52
CA TYR A 126 -0.47 -9.07 12.94
C TYR A 126 0.73 -9.84 12.37
N GLU A 127 1.04 -10.98 12.97
CA GLU A 127 2.18 -11.83 12.59
C GLU A 127 3.51 -11.06 12.43
N GLY A 128 3.81 -10.11 13.33
CA GLY A 128 5.04 -9.32 13.28
C GLY A 128 4.98 -8.08 12.37
N ILE A 129 3.85 -7.81 11.71
CA ILE A 129 3.64 -6.61 10.90
C ILE A 129 2.73 -5.66 11.66
N THR A 130 3.21 -4.47 11.98
CA THR A 130 2.35 -3.39 12.50
C THR A 130 1.55 -2.78 11.37
N MET A 131 0.22 -2.92 11.42
CA MET A 131 -0.72 -2.43 10.41
C MET A 131 -1.56 -1.27 10.95
N GLN A 132 -1.77 -0.26 10.14
CA GLN A 132 -2.59 0.90 10.50
C GLN A 132 -3.45 1.37 9.33
N LEU A 133 -4.76 1.53 9.59
CA LEU A 133 -5.67 2.20 8.67
C LEU A 133 -5.41 3.71 8.69
N ILE A 134 -5.24 4.31 7.52
CA ILE A 134 -5.02 5.75 7.33
C ILE A 134 -6.04 6.40 6.37
N SER A 135 -7.21 5.79 6.18
CA SER A 135 -8.29 6.44 5.44
C SER A 135 -8.67 7.77 6.09
N GLY A 136 -8.93 8.79 5.28
CA GLY A 136 -9.13 10.15 5.76
C GLY A 136 -10.14 10.29 6.88
N ASP A 137 -11.31 9.66 6.75
CA ASP A 137 -12.36 9.66 7.79
C ASP A 137 -11.98 8.86 9.04
N ALA A 138 -11.16 7.80 8.90
CA ALA A 138 -10.66 7.02 10.03
C ALA A 138 -9.69 7.83 10.91
N VAL A 139 -8.91 8.71 10.30
CA VAL A 139 -7.95 9.57 11.00
C VAL A 139 -8.49 11.00 11.22
N GLY A 140 -9.80 11.21 11.03
CA GLY A 140 -10.45 12.52 11.21
C GLY A 140 -9.90 13.61 10.30
N PHE A 141 -9.42 13.24 9.10
CA PHE A 141 -8.78 14.13 8.12
C PHE A 141 -7.55 14.87 8.68
N MET A 142 -6.92 14.31 9.69
CA MET A 142 -5.71 14.88 10.30
C MET A 142 -4.46 14.13 9.81
N PRO A 143 -3.38 14.85 9.44
CA PRO A 143 -2.10 14.22 9.12
C PRO A 143 -1.62 13.32 10.24
N GLN A 144 -1.13 12.15 9.89
CA GLN A 144 -0.59 11.16 10.82
C GLN A 144 0.93 11.15 10.75
N LEU A 145 1.58 11.16 11.92
CA LEU A 145 3.03 10.99 11.98
C LEU A 145 3.39 9.53 11.76
N ILE A 146 4.12 9.28 10.68
CA ILE A 146 4.69 7.96 10.37
C ILE A 146 6.02 7.82 11.13
N ARG A 147 6.15 6.74 11.92
CA ARG A 147 7.35 6.47 12.74
C ARG A 147 7.88 5.08 12.52
#